data_268f31962c8b06c0288b6432e6b8b5b4
#
_entry.id   268f31962c8b06c0288b6432e6b8b5b4
#
_cell.length_a   1.000
_cell.length_b   1.000
_cell.length_c   1.000
_cell.angle_alpha   90.00
_cell.angle_beta   90.00
_cell.angle_gamma   90.00
#
_symmetry.space_group_name_H-M   'P 1'
#
loop_
_entity.id
_entity.type
_entity.pdbx_description
1 polymer ?
#
loop_
_entity_poly.entity_id
_entity_poly.type
_entity_poly.pdbx_seq_one_letter_code
_entity_poly.pdbx_strand_id
1 'polypeptide(L)'
;MKTAYTGARIYHRDVLLEGHALLVENDKTLAVAATGDIPADATVHHLGGGILTPGFIETQANGGGGLLVNEHFDADSLAHILAAHRQFGTVAMLPTFITDAQDNYHRAIASIADATRRVPGILGGHFEGPFLSPEKKGTHNPAYLRVPDESDFACFEKHADALQHSIVSLAPERVPAGTVRRLRALGLR
;
A
#
# COMPACT_ATOMS: atom_id res chain seq x y z
N MET A 1 -13.25 24.19 2.69
CA MET A 1 -14.72 23.93 2.71
C MET A 1 -14.94 22.76 3.65
N LYS A 2 -15.88 22.88 4.59
CA LYS A 2 -16.21 21.81 5.53
C LYS A 2 -17.34 20.96 4.95
N THR A 3 -17.21 19.64 5.11
CA THR A 3 -18.22 18.65 4.70
C THR A 3 -18.55 17.74 5.88
N ALA A 4 -19.83 17.45 6.10
CA ALA A 4 -20.30 16.53 7.11
C ALA A 4 -21.01 15.34 6.44
N TYR A 5 -20.51 14.12 6.66
CA TYR A 5 -21.16 12.89 6.21
C TYR A 5 -21.99 12.31 7.36
N THR A 6 -23.29 12.15 7.13
CA THR A 6 -24.28 11.68 8.13
C THR A 6 -25.08 10.49 7.61
N GLY A 7 -25.95 9.91 8.42
CA GLY A 7 -26.89 8.89 8.00
C GLY A 7 -26.32 7.49 7.86
N ALA A 8 -25.08 7.27 8.30
CA ALA A 8 -24.46 5.95 8.45
C ALA A 8 -23.99 5.77 9.89
N ARG A 9 -23.79 4.53 10.31
CA ARG A 9 -23.03 4.24 11.54
C ARG A 9 -21.55 4.49 11.25
N ILE A 10 -20.83 5.10 12.17
CA ILE A 10 -19.41 5.41 11.99
C ILE A 10 -18.58 4.46 12.83
N TYR A 11 -17.68 3.69 12.20
CA TYR A 11 -16.67 2.91 12.91
C TYR A 11 -15.54 3.83 13.36
N HIS A 12 -15.42 4.00 14.66
CA HIS A 12 -14.43 4.88 15.26
C HIS A 12 -13.91 4.27 16.57
N ARG A 13 -12.56 4.08 16.67
CA ARG A 13 -11.89 3.54 17.87
C ARG A 13 -12.57 2.27 18.39
N ASP A 14 -12.74 1.29 17.52
CA ASP A 14 -13.30 -0.04 17.79
C ASP A 14 -14.77 -0.06 18.23
N VAL A 15 -15.50 1.05 18.05
CA VAL A 15 -16.94 1.12 18.29
C VAL A 15 -17.70 1.62 17.07
N LEU A 16 -18.96 1.20 16.94
CA LEU A 16 -19.90 1.73 15.97
C LEU A 16 -20.75 2.82 16.62
N LEU A 17 -20.61 4.05 16.15
CA LEU A 17 -21.35 5.20 16.64
C LEU A 17 -22.58 5.45 15.76
N GLU A 18 -23.75 5.61 16.40
CA GLU A 18 -24.99 6.09 15.77
C GLU A 18 -25.20 7.56 16.10
N GLY A 19 -25.97 8.28 15.26
CA GLY A 19 -26.26 9.70 15.49
C GLY A 19 -25.03 10.61 15.43
N HIS A 20 -23.97 10.18 14.71
CA HIS A 20 -22.75 10.94 14.54
C HIS A 20 -22.53 11.32 13.07
N ALA A 21 -21.67 12.30 12.83
CA ALA A 21 -21.19 12.75 11.53
C ALA A 21 -19.67 12.66 11.47
N LEU A 22 -19.13 12.28 10.30
CA LEU A 22 -17.72 12.49 9.95
C LEU A 22 -17.57 13.89 9.36
N LEU A 23 -16.79 14.74 10.03
CA LEU A 23 -16.44 16.06 9.55
C LEU A 23 -15.12 16.01 8.78
N VAL A 24 -15.13 16.56 7.56
CA VAL A 24 -13.96 16.66 6.67
C VAL A 24 -13.74 18.10 6.29
N GLU A 25 -12.51 18.56 6.30
CA GLU A 25 -12.12 19.88 5.81
C GLU A 25 -10.88 19.74 4.92
N ASN A 26 -10.95 20.29 3.70
CA ASN A 26 -9.84 20.25 2.73
C ASN A 26 -9.26 18.83 2.56
N ASP A 27 -10.13 17.85 2.33
CA ASP A 27 -9.81 16.43 2.13
C ASP A 27 -9.14 15.71 3.34
N LYS A 28 -9.21 16.33 4.51
CA LYS A 28 -8.72 15.74 5.76
C LYS A 28 -9.85 15.53 6.74
N THR A 29 -9.84 14.38 7.42
CA THR A 29 -10.73 14.14 8.55
C THR A 29 -10.44 15.16 9.66
N LEU A 30 -11.47 15.92 10.02
CA LEU A 30 -11.41 16.92 11.09
C LEU A 30 -11.83 16.30 12.44
N ALA A 31 -13.01 15.67 12.46
CA ALA A 31 -13.56 15.05 13.66
C ALA A 31 -14.66 14.05 13.34
N VAL A 32 -15.00 13.22 14.32
CA VAL A 32 -16.28 12.53 14.42
C VAL A 32 -17.05 13.21 15.55
N ALA A 33 -18.22 13.78 15.27
CA ALA A 33 -19.01 14.59 16.18
C ALA A 33 -20.48 14.11 16.21
N ALA A 34 -21.21 14.39 17.28
CA ALA A 34 -22.65 14.16 17.27
C ALA A 34 -23.33 14.98 16.18
N THR A 35 -24.43 14.49 15.59
CA THR A 35 -25.13 15.18 14.49
C THR A 35 -25.66 16.55 14.92
N GLY A 36 -25.90 16.79 16.20
CA GLY A 36 -26.31 18.09 16.77
C GLY A 36 -25.16 19.12 16.80
N ASP A 37 -23.92 18.68 16.68
CA ASP A 37 -22.72 19.54 16.79
C ASP A 37 -22.10 19.84 15.40
N ILE A 38 -22.83 19.56 14.32
CA ILE A 38 -22.34 19.86 12.96
C ILE A 38 -22.27 21.39 12.79
N PRO A 39 -21.12 21.93 12.37
CA PRO A 39 -20.98 23.37 12.11
C PRO A 39 -21.99 23.88 11.08
N ALA A 40 -22.59 25.02 11.33
CA ALA A 40 -23.60 25.62 10.44
C ALA A 40 -23.07 25.96 9.03
N ASP A 41 -21.74 26.10 8.90
CA ASP A 41 -21.05 26.36 7.63
C ASP A 41 -20.64 25.09 6.88
N ALA A 42 -20.98 23.89 7.40
CA ALA A 42 -20.66 22.63 6.74
C ALA A 42 -21.72 22.23 5.70
N THR A 43 -21.27 21.74 4.55
CA THR A 43 -22.15 21.06 3.59
C THR A 43 -22.45 19.64 4.10
N VAL A 44 -23.74 19.30 4.27
CA VAL A 44 -24.15 18.00 4.78
C VAL A 44 -24.46 17.03 3.64
N HIS A 45 -23.84 15.87 3.68
CA HIS A 45 -24.12 14.73 2.81
C HIS A 45 -24.74 13.59 3.61
N HIS A 46 -25.93 13.16 3.23
CA HIS A 46 -26.64 12.05 3.85
C HIS A 46 -26.37 10.73 3.09
N LEU A 47 -25.77 9.74 3.76
CA LEU A 47 -25.30 8.50 3.14
C LEU A 47 -26.37 7.42 2.97
N GLY A 48 -27.57 7.60 3.57
CA GLY A 48 -28.68 6.65 3.41
C GLY A 48 -28.50 5.31 4.15
N GLY A 49 -27.62 5.23 5.14
CA GLY A 49 -27.38 4.02 5.95
C GLY A 49 -25.99 3.42 5.76
N GLY A 50 -25.83 2.16 6.16
CA GLY A 50 -24.55 1.44 6.07
C GLY A 50 -23.59 1.75 7.21
N ILE A 51 -22.32 1.47 6.99
CA ILE A 51 -21.22 1.74 7.93
C ILE A 51 -20.14 2.55 7.20
N LEU A 52 -19.79 3.68 7.76
CA LEU A 52 -18.64 4.47 7.33
C LEU A 52 -17.40 4.04 8.11
N THR A 53 -16.38 3.59 7.40
CA THR A 53 -15.10 3.11 7.95
C THR A 53 -13.93 3.85 7.32
N PRO A 54 -12.73 3.83 7.92
CA PRO A 54 -11.50 4.09 7.17
C PRO A 54 -11.42 3.18 5.94
N GLY A 55 -10.87 3.67 4.84
CA GLY A 55 -10.61 2.84 3.67
C GLY A 55 -9.53 1.78 3.93
N PHE A 56 -9.55 0.70 3.16
CA PHE A 56 -8.58 -0.38 3.31
C PHE A 56 -7.21 0.02 2.74
N ILE A 57 -6.16 -0.45 3.39
CA ILE A 57 -4.80 -0.42 2.87
C ILE A 57 -4.45 -1.86 2.50
N GLU A 58 -4.29 -2.11 1.20
CA GLU A 58 -3.92 -3.43 0.69
C GLU A 58 -2.39 -3.55 0.68
N THR A 59 -1.87 -4.49 1.44
CA THR A 59 -0.41 -4.68 1.60
C THR A 59 0.18 -5.77 0.71
N GLN A 60 -0.67 -6.50 -0.03
CA GLN A 60 -0.23 -7.57 -0.93
C GLN A 60 -1.11 -7.63 -2.19
N ALA A 61 -0.96 -6.66 -3.09
CA ALA A 61 -1.69 -6.59 -4.34
C ALA A 61 -0.83 -7.11 -5.51
N ASN A 62 -0.94 -8.39 -5.88
CA ASN A 62 -0.21 -8.98 -7.01
C ASN A 62 -0.72 -8.53 -8.38
N GLY A 63 -1.89 -7.88 -8.43
CA GLY A 63 -2.49 -7.36 -9.64
C GLY A 63 -3.93 -6.92 -9.41
N GLY A 64 -4.60 -6.52 -10.48
CA GLY A 64 -6.00 -6.09 -10.48
C GLY A 64 -6.40 -5.52 -11.83
N GLY A 65 -7.71 -5.50 -12.13
CA GLY A 65 -8.20 -4.95 -13.40
C GLY A 65 -7.66 -5.66 -14.64
N GLY A 66 -7.29 -6.94 -14.53
CA GLY A 66 -6.72 -7.74 -15.64
C GLY A 66 -5.21 -7.61 -15.80
N LEU A 67 -4.51 -6.86 -14.94
CA LEU A 67 -3.04 -6.70 -14.97
C LEU A 67 -2.38 -7.41 -13.80
N LEU A 68 -1.19 -7.97 -14.02
CA LEU A 68 -0.27 -8.49 -12.99
C LEU A 68 0.89 -7.52 -12.78
N VAL A 69 1.26 -7.27 -11.51
CA VAL A 69 2.36 -6.36 -11.18
C VAL A 69 3.68 -6.82 -11.77
N ASN A 70 3.98 -8.11 -11.84
CA ASN A 70 5.22 -8.62 -12.44
C ASN A 70 5.35 -8.32 -13.94
N GLU A 71 4.24 -8.13 -14.64
CA GLU A 71 4.22 -7.84 -16.07
C GLU A 71 4.06 -6.33 -16.35
N HIS A 72 3.37 -5.62 -15.43
CA HIS A 72 2.95 -4.23 -15.59
C HIS A 72 3.19 -3.44 -14.30
N PHE A 73 4.39 -2.91 -14.13
CA PHE A 73 4.80 -2.19 -12.92
C PHE A 73 5.14 -0.71 -13.14
N ASP A 74 4.82 -0.15 -14.30
CA ASP A 74 4.86 1.30 -14.52
C ASP A 74 3.75 2.03 -13.76
N ALA A 75 3.91 3.34 -13.56
CA ALA A 75 3.00 4.13 -12.73
C ALA A 75 1.55 4.12 -13.23
N ASP A 76 1.33 4.10 -14.55
CA ASP A 76 -0.02 4.13 -15.14
C ASP A 76 -0.71 2.77 -14.96
N SER A 77 0.02 1.67 -15.13
CA SER A 77 -0.45 0.31 -14.85
C SER A 77 -0.79 0.13 -13.36
N LEU A 78 0.07 0.62 -12.45
CA LEU A 78 -0.19 0.57 -11.01
C LEU A 78 -1.39 1.44 -10.61
N ALA A 79 -1.60 2.58 -11.24
CA ALA A 79 -2.80 3.39 -11.07
C ALA A 79 -4.07 2.65 -11.50
N HIS A 80 -4.01 1.92 -12.62
CA HIS A 80 -5.12 1.09 -13.12
C HIS A 80 -5.44 -0.05 -12.12
N ILE A 81 -4.42 -0.76 -11.63
CA ILE A 81 -4.58 -1.81 -10.62
C ILE A 81 -5.24 -1.23 -9.36
N LEU A 82 -4.75 -0.10 -8.84
CA LEU A 82 -5.33 0.55 -7.68
C LEU A 82 -6.80 0.96 -7.93
N ALA A 83 -7.12 1.47 -9.12
CA ALA A 83 -8.50 1.84 -9.47
C ALA A 83 -9.46 0.63 -9.41
N ALA A 84 -9.00 -0.55 -9.82
CA ALA A 84 -9.78 -1.79 -9.70
C ALA A 84 -10.05 -2.15 -8.22
N HIS A 85 -9.06 -2.01 -7.34
CA HIS A 85 -9.22 -2.27 -5.90
C HIS A 85 -10.08 -1.20 -5.20
N ARG A 86 -10.04 0.06 -5.67
CA ARG A 86 -10.85 1.16 -5.11
C ARG A 86 -12.35 0.90 -5.17
N GLN A 87 -12.83 0.16 -6.16
CA GLN A 87 -14.24 -0.22 -6.26
C GLN A 87 -14.73 -1.05 -5.06
N PHE A 88 -13.82 -1.65 -4.31
CA PHE A 88 -14.10 -2.48 -3.14
C PHE A 88 -13.65 -1.84 -1.82
N GLY A 89 -13.30 -0.54 -1.84
CA GLY A 89 -12.98 0.23 -0.63
C GLY A 89 -11.49 0.35 -0.30
N THR A 90 -10.59 -0.16 -1.13
CA THR A 90 -9.14 0.05 -0.97
C THR A 90 -8.79 1.49 -1.35
N VAL A 91 -8.19 2.25 -0.45
CA VAL A 91 -7.77 3.64 -0.68
C VAL A 91 -6.28 3.77 -0.98
N ALA A 92 -5.49 2.78 -0.52
CA ALA A 92 -4.06 2.73 -0.74
C ALA A 92 -3.56 1.29 -0.83
N MET A 93 -2.43 1.07 -1.51
CA MET A 93 -1.86 -0.27 -1.64
C MET A 93 -0.34 -0.27 -1.74
N LEU A 94 0.23 -1.46 -1.50
CA LEU A 94 1.58 -1.85 -1.86
C LEU A 94 1.47 -2.84 -3.04
N PRO A 95 1.76 -2.41 -4.30
CA PRO A 95 1.88 -3.36 -5.39
C PRO A 95 2.93 -4.41 -5.06
N THR A 96 2.58 -5.68 -5.23
CA THR A 96 3.43 -6.80 -4.85
C THR A 96 4.13 -7.35 -6.07
N PHE A 97 5.46 -7.17 -6.10
CA PHE A 97 6.33 -7.76 -7.11
C PHE A 97 6.95 -9.02 -6.54
N ILE A 98 6.61 -10.18 -7.11
CA ILE A 98 7.15 -11.46 -6.68
C ILE A 98 8.49 -11.75 -7.35
N THR A 99 9.18 -12.80 -6.89
CA THR A 99 10.46 -13.30 -7.41
C THR A 99 10.55 -13.30 -8.94
N ASP A 100 11.57 -12.65 -9.47
CA ASP A 100 11.87 -12.53 -10.90
C ASP A 100 13.39 -12.39 -11.14
N ALA A 101 13.80 -12.30 -12.40
CA ALA A 101 15.19 -11.99 -12.79
C ALA A 101 15.66 -10.67 -12.14
N GLN A 102 16.94 -10.59 -11.80
CA GLN A 102 17.50 -9.46 -11.06
C GLN A 102 17.25 -8.10 -11.75
N ASP A 103 17.42 -8.05 -13.07
CA ASP A 103 17.20 -6.81 -13.83
C ASP A 103 15.74 -6.35 -13.75
N ASN A 104 14.77 -7.27 -13.82
CA ASN A 104 13.36 -6.96 -13.64
C ASN A 104 13.07 -6.50 -12.21
N TYR A 105 13.68 -7.14 -11.23
CA TYR A 105 13.54 -6.77 -9.81
C TYR A 105 14.01 -5.33 -9.57
N HIS A 106 15.19 -4.96 -10.08
CA HIS A 106 15.70 -3.59 -9.94
C HIS A 106 14.85 -2.56 -10.70
N ARG A 107 14.35 -2.92 -11.89
CA ARG A 107 13.42 -2.06 -12.63
C ARG A 107 12.11 -1.87 -11.88
N ALA A 108 11.57 -2.93 -11.28
CA ALA A 108 10.35 -2.84 -10.47
C ALA A 108 10.54 -1.94 -9.24
N ILE A 109 11.67 -2.05 -8.52
CA ILE A 109 12.02 -1.15 -7.41
C ILE A 109 11.98 0.31 -7.86
N ALA A 110 12.64 0.64 -8.97
CA ALA A 110 12.70 2.00 -9.51
C ALA A 110 11.32 2.51 -9.96
N SER A 111 10.55 1.67 -10.65
CA SER A 111 9.23 2.02 -11.16
C SER A 111 8.19 2.20 -10.06
N ILE A 112 8.18 1.33 -9.06
CA ILE A 112 7.30 1.46 -7.89
C ILE A 112 7.67 2.73 -7.10
N ALA A 113 8.95 3.03 -6.94
CA ALA A 113 9.41 4.28 -6.32
C ALA A 113 8.96 5.54 -7.11
N ASP A 114 8.91 5.48 -8.44
CA ASP A 114 8.32 6.55 -9.25
C ASP A 114 6.80 6.65 -9.02
N ALA A 115 6.12 5.52 -8.99
CA ALA A 115 4.67 5.47 -8.78
C ALA A 115 4.24 6.05 -7.43
N THR A 116 5.03 5.89 -6.35
CA THR A 116 4.72 6.51 -5.05
C THR A 116 4.66 8.03 -5.11
N ARG A 117 5.42 8.65 -6.02
CA ARG A 117 5.44 10.11 -6.21
C ARG A 117 4.32 10.62 -7.13
N ARG A 118 3.84 9.77 -8.04
CA ARG A 118 2.91 10.15 -9.11
C ARG A 118 1.48 9.70 -8.88
N VAL A 119 1.27 8.61 -8.15
CA VAL A 119 -0.04 7.96 -7.99
C VAL A 119 -0.48 8.02 -6.54
N PRO A 120 -1.42 8.92 -6.18
CA PRO A 120 -1.98 8.97 -4.83
C PRO A 120 -2.61 7.64 -4.44
N GLY A 121 -2.12 7.04 -3.35
CA GLY A 121 -2.54 5.73 -2.84
C GLY A 121 -1.56 4.60 -3.12
N ILE A 122 -0.52 4.79 -3.94
CA ILE A 122 0.64 3.88 -3.95
C ILE A 122 1.59 4.37 -2.84
N LEU A 123 1.75 3.56 -1.78
CA LEU A 123 2.52 3.97 -0.58
C LEU A 123 3.96 3.47 -0.59
N GLY A 124 4.28 2.49 -1.42
CA GLY A 124 5.54 1.78 -1.53
C GLY A 124 5.31 0.54 -2.35
N GLY A 125 6.17 -0.47 -2.20
CA GLY A 125 6.03 -1.78 -2.80
C GLY A 125 6.08 -2.90 -1.77
N HIS A 126 5.53 -4.05 -2.12
CA HIS A 126 5.82 -5.29 -1.44
C HIS A 126 6.71 -6.15 -2.34
N PHE A 127 7.96 -6.30 -1.96
CA PHE A 127 8.95 -7.10 -2.70
C PHE A 127 8.99 -8.50 -2.10
N GLU A 128 8.23 -9.43 -2.68
CA GLU A 128 8.05 -10.80 -2.20
C GLU A 128 9.10 -11.72 -2.82
N GLY A 129 10.19 -11.91 -2.14
CA GLY A 129 11.41 -12.51 -2.66
C GLY A 129 12.26 -11.50 -3.44
N PRO A 130 13.27 -11.95 -4.21
CA PRO A 130 13.68 -13.33 -4.52
C PRO A 130 14.48 -14.05 -3.40
N PHE A 131 14.62 -13.45 -2.25
CA PHE A 131 15.48 -13.91 -1.15
C PHE A 131 14.77 -14.95 -0.27
N LEU A 132 14.09 -15.91 -0.91
CA LEU A 132 13.26 -16.94 -0.25
C LEU A 132 13.99 -18.29 -0.16
N SER A 133 13.47 -19.16 0.75
CA SER A 133 13.93 -20.53 0.87
C SER A 133 13.40 -21.40 -0.29
N PRO A 134 14.26 -22.11 -1.01
CA PRO A 134 13.82 -23.04 -2.06
C PRO A 134 12.84 -24.10 -1.54
N GLU A 135 12.99 -24.52 -0.29
CA GLU A 135 12.14 -25.54 0.36
C GLU A 135 10.73 -24.99 0.67
N LYS A 136 10.59 -23.66 0.77
CA LYS A 136 9.32 -22.97 1.09
C LYS A 136 8.87 -22.01 -0.01
N LYS A 137 9.39 -22.16 -1.21
CA LYS A 137 9.19 -21.22 -2.33
C LYS A 137 7.74 -21.05 -2.78
N GLY A 138 6.85 -21.99 -2.49
CA GLY A 138 5.47 -21.95 -2.99
C GLY A 138 5.42 -21.83 -4.52
N THR A 139 4.73 -20.82 -5.00
CA THR A 139 4.56 -20.52 -6.45
C THR A 139 5.77 -19.84 -7.10
N HIS A 140 6.75 -19.37 -6.30
CA HIS A 140 7.89 -18.63 -6.84
C HIS A 140 8.78 -19.49 -7.74
N ASN A 141 9.26 -18.89 -8.86
CA ASN A 141 10.14 -19.59 -9.80
C ASN A 141 11.51 -19.83 -9.15
N PRO A 142 11.92 -21.11 -8.96
CA PRO A 142 13.18 -21.45 -8.30
C PRO A 142 14.42 -20.96 -9.05
N ALA A 143 14.32 -20.72 -10.37
CA ALA A 143 15.44 -20.24 -11.17
C ALA A 143 15.89 -18.82 -10.80
N TYR A 144 15.03 -18.04 -10.15
CA TYR A 144 15.30 -16.66 -9.75
C TYR A 144 15.51 -16.49 -8.25
N LEU A 145 15.38 -17.58 -7.46
CA LEU A 145 15.69 -17.49 -6.03
C LEU A 145 17.19 -17.31 -5.83
N ARG A 146 17.56 -16.35 -5.02
CA ARG A 146 18.97 -15.99 -4.80
C ARG A 146 19.18 -15.31 -3.44
N VAL A 147 20.41 -15.13 -3.08
CA VAL A 147 20.84 -14.32 -1.93
C VAL A 147 20.96 -12.87 -2.40
N PRO A 148 20.63 -11.87 -1.57
CA PRO A 148 20.84 -10.45 -1.92
C PRO A 148 22.33 -10.15 -2.08
N ASP A 149 22.67 -9.31 -3.05
CA ASP A 149 24.01 -8.78 -3.27
C ASP A 149 24.06 -7.25 -3.10
N GLU A 150 25.24 -6.65 -3.26
CA GLU A 150 25.44 -5.22 -3.08
C GLU A 150 24.65 -4.36 -4.09
N SER A 151 24.34 -4.88 -5.27
CA SER A 151 23.54 -4.16 -6.25
C SER A 151 22.07 -4.04 -5.85
N ASP A 152 21.54 -5.03 -5.13
CA ASP A 152 20.20 -4.95 -4.55
C ASP A 152 20.10 -3.84 -3.50
N PHE A 153 21.07 -3.82 -2.58
CA PHE A 153 21.12 -2.77 -1.56
C PHE A 153 21.30 -1.39 -2.17
N ALA A 154 22.19 -1.23 -3.15
CA ALA A 154 22.39 0.04 -3.85
C ALA A 154 21.10 0.50 -4.57
N CYS A 155 20.34 -0.43 -5.15
CA CYS A 155 19.06 -0.13 -5.75
C CYS A 155 18.03 0.37 -4.72
N PHE A 156 17.89 -0.29 -3.58
CA PHE A 156 17.01 0.18 -2.49
C PHE A 156 17.49 1.51 -1.91
N GLU A 157 18.79 1.68 -1.65
CA GLU A 157 19.38 2.93 -1.15
C GLU A 157 19.05 4.12 -2.03
N LYS A 158 19.20 3.97 -3.35
CA LYS A 158 18.90 5.00 -4.35
C LYS A 158 17.43 5.47 -4.30
N HIS A 159 16.52 4.62 -3.88
CA HIS A 159 15.08 4.88 -3.89
C HIS A 159 14.46 4.91 -2.48
N ALA A 160 15.27 4.91 -1.42
CA ALA A 160 14.83 4.73 -0.03
C ALA A 160 13.76 5.74 0.40
N ASP A 161 13.90 7.02 0.01
CA ASP A 161 12.94 8.09 0.37
C ASP A 161 11.51 7.78 -0.08
N ALA A 162 11.36 7.16 -1.27
CA ALA A 162 10.06 6.81 -1.82
C ALA A 162 9.52 5.47 -1.30
N LEU A 163 10.39 4.62 -0.75
CA LEU A 163 10.07 3.24 -0.37
C LEU A 163 9.91 3.01 1.14
N GLN A 164 9.81 4.07 1.96
CA GLN A 164 9.77 3.97 3.43
C GLN A 164 8.60 3.13 3.99
N HIS A 165 7.52 2.96 3.23
CA HIS A 165 6.38 2.11 3.62
C HIS A 165 6.40 0.74 2.95
N SER A 166 7.50 0.39 2.28
CA SER A 166 7.61 -0.88 1.57
C SER A 166 7.88 -2.06 2.50
N ILE A 167 7.49 -3.24 2.03
CA ILE A 167 7.72 -4.52 2.69
C ILE A 167 8.68 -5.35 1.84
N VAL A 168 9.59 -6.06 2.49
CA VAL A 168 10.45 -7.06 1.85
C VAL A 168 10.23 -8.41 2.54
N SER A 169 9.61 -9.36 1.83
CA SER A 169 9.48 -10.75 2.31
C SER A 169 10.73 -11.54 1.95
N LEU A 170 11.39 -12.09 2.96
CA LEU A 170 12.61 -12.87 2.80
C LEU A 170 12.67 -14.04 3.79
N ALA A 171 13.49 -15.04 3.49
CA ALA A 171 13.82 -16.14 4.39
C ALA A 171 15.08 -15.78 5.20
N PRO A 172 14.96 -15.48 6.50
CA PRO A 172 16.10 -14.97 7.28
C PRO A 172 17.27 -15.97 7.37
N GLU A 173 16.98 -17.26 7.27
CA GLU A 173 18.00 -18.33 7.25
C GLU A 173 18.76 -18.41 5.92
N ARG A 174 18.30 -17.72 4.87
CA ARG A 174 18.90 -17.73 3.52
C ARG A 174 19.67 -16.47 3.18
N VAL A 175 19.60 -15.47 4.02
CA VAL A 175 20.26 -14.17 3.76
C VAL A 175 21.46 -13.94 4.69
N PRO A 176 22.48 -13.20 4.26
CA PRO A 176 23.65 -12.87 5.11
C PRO A 176 23.23 -12.20 6.42
N ALA A 177 23.98 -12.46 7.47
CA ALA A 177 23.82 -11.78 8.75
C ALA A 177 23.86 -10.24 8.54
N GLY A 178 22.90 -9.54 9.12
CA GLY A 178 22.80 -8.08 8.98
C GLY A 178 21.91 -7.57 7.83
N THR A 179 21.53 -8.44 6.88
CA THR A 179 20.61 -8.06 5.77
C THR A 179 19.34 -7.36 6.27
N VAL A 180 18.64 -7.97 7.21
CA VAL A 180 17.40 -7.39 7.78
C VAL A 180 17.68 -6.03 8.42
N ARG A 181 18.79 -5.91 9.17
CA ARG A 181 19.18 -4.62 9.79
C ARG A 181 19.45 -3.55 8.73
N ARG A 182 20.14 -3.91 7.64
CA ARG A 182 20.44 -2.98 6.53
C ARG A 182 19.16 -2.51 5.83
N LEU A 183 18.24 -3.42 5.50
CA LEU A 183 16.94 -3.07 4.92
C LEU A 183 16.10 -2.18 5.86
N ARG A 184 16.08 -2.51 7.15
CA ARG A 184 15.39 -1.69 8.17
C ARG A 184 15.98 -0.28 8.29
N ALA A 185 17.30 -0.13 8.17
CA ALA A 185 17.96 1.18 8.19
C ALA A 185 17.55 2.08 7.01
N LEU A 186 17.12 1.49 5.90
CA LEU A 186 16.55 2.18 4.73
C LEU A 186 15.05 2.50 4.88
N GLY A 187 14.43 2.15 6.00
CA GLY A 187 13.01 2.38 6.25
C GLY A 187 12.08 1.24 5.79
N LEU A 188 12.62 0.20 5.15
CA LEU A 188 11.84 -0.98 4.72
C LEU A 188 11.37 -1.82 5.93
N ARG A 189 10.28 -2.56 5.75
CA ARG A 189 9.66 -3.43 6.76
C ARG A 189 9.86 -4.89 6.43
#